data_4450d9c71001b077e4b72efb0b6cd37a
#
_entry.id   4450d9c71001b077e4b72efb0b6cd37a
#
_cell.length_a   1.000
_cell.length_b   1.000
_cell.length_c   1.000
_cell.angle_alpha   90.00
_cell.angle_beta   90.00
_cell.angle_gamma   90.00
#
_symmetry.space_group_name_H-M   'P 1'
#
loop_
_entity.id
_entity.type
_entity.pdbx_description
1 polymer ?
#
loop_
_entity_poly.entity_id
_entity_poly.type
_entity_poly.pdbx_seq_one_letter_code
_entity_poly.pdbx_strand_id
1 'polypeptide(L)'
;MFLEPTEAWRLLSLCTAWVVTFLLAAHFTKLKTKVPLFYSWIGAIAIFGGAVAFLLPIALNSGFGKDDDGRVLRQLILYTTGGVLGVITLGESHRKNNQEKEKNENDHTRQVYAERRSRYTKAVEQLADEKATVRLGGIYTLVGLVDEWLADDTLNPKERQKEGQVIINNLCSYIRSSFPLARKAEVLDSDIEPTDYEGDFAKDQAVFREEQDVRRSIFDEMSKRSSSFIKDKEDKIVVIPGAWSNFDIDFSRASIFYPLSNLTIEKGNFSDAKFYTGASFENSKWDNLAIFEAVFYNDISFKNAIFSGETHFTGSKFKKSASFYNAIFQGDLYAKALQICGPSDFSSALFKSEAYFNNSEFHTDMKGREGDIDWDKIGITKFWGANFKNKDTSKTADFCDTYFYGYTDFKGSIFEISALFRGSKFMHGSNFYRTEFTLADFKGTHFNRGTNFQNSTFSRQAHFVYSEGLLGYETFLGATFSYSGNYDFDLIPLGHIQKDVNFDDDCMLYPIGSRVYIDKNGTRIYSSPARA
;
A
#
# COMPACT_ATOMS: atom_id res chain seq x y z
N MET A 1 55.04 -60.13 49.30
CA MET A 1 55.19 -60.49 47.88
C MET A 1 55.46 -59.21 47.17
N PHE A 2 56.73 -58.86 46.96
CA PHE A 2 57.11 -57.62 46.27
C PHE A 2 57.10 -57.94 44.78
N LEU A 3 56.29 -57.21 44.02
CA LEU A 3 56.28 -57.30 42.56
C LEU A 3 57.64 -56.93 42.01
N GLU A 4 58.24 -57.81 41.22
CA GLU A 4 59.49 -57.47 40.55
C GLU A 4 59.32 -56.47 39.41
N PRO A 5 60.29 -55.60 39.11
CA PRO A 5 60.24 -54.62 38.04
C PRO A 5 59.84 -55.22 36.67
N THR A 6 60.30 -56.40 36.36
CA THR A 6 60.01 -57.17 35.14
C THR A 6 58.51 -57.57 35.06
N GLU A 7 57.90 -57.94 36.18
CA GLU A 7 56.51 -58.30 36.29
C GLU A 7 55.63 -57.03 36.18
N ALA A 8 56.06 -55.89 36.76
CA ALA A 8 55.38 -54.63 36.66
C ALA A 8 55.29 -54.14 35.19
N TRP A 9 56.36 -54.26 34.39
CA TRP A 9 56.32 -53.95 32.95
C TRP A 9 55.41 -54.88 32.17
N ARG A 10 55.37 -56.18 32.50
CA ARG A 10 54.39 -57.14 31.89
C ARG A 10 52.94 -56.75 32.18
N LEU A 11 52.67 -56.46 33.44
CA LEU A 11 51.29 -56.01 33.82
C LEU A 11 50.91 -54.72 33.18
N LEU A 12 51.80 -53.75 33.06
CA LEU A 12 51.57 -52.48 32.39
C LEU A 12 51.26 -52.64 30.88
N SER A 13 52.04 -53.51 30.21
CA SER A 13 51.83 -53.85 28.80
C SER A 13 50.51 -54.59 28.58
N LEU A 14 50.13 -55.51 29.46
CA LEU A 14 48.85 -56.19 29.43
C LEU A 14 47.67 -55.23 29.67
N CYS A 15 47.83 -54.32 30.62
CA CYS A 15 46.80 -53.29 30.88
C CYS A 15 46.63 -52.36 29.67
N THR A 16 47.70 -51.93 29.02
CA THR A 16 47.68 -51.12 27.80
C THR A 16 47.02 -51.86 26.66
N ALA A 17 47.36 -53.13 26.43
CA ALA A 17 46.76 -53.96 25.40
C ALA A 17 45.27 -54.16 25.67
N TRP A 18 44.84 -54.37 26.92
CA TRP A 18 43.46 -54.52 27.30
C TRP A 18 42.63 -53.22 27.10
N VAL A 19 43.17 -52.06 27.50
CA VAL A 19 42.55 -50.77 27.29
C VAL A 19 42.38 -50.47 25.81
N VAL A 20 43.40 -50.71 24.99
CA VAL A 20 43.34 -50.52 23.54
C VAL A 20 42.29 -51.43 22.90
N THR A 21 42.30 -52.75 23.26
CA THR A 21 41.31 -53.70 22.74
C THR A 21 39.90 -53.35 23.19
N PHE A 22 39.71 -52.89 24.43
CA PHE A 22 38.42 -52.41 24.93
C PHE A 22 37.94 -51.18 24.16
N LEU A 23 38.77 -50.18 23.91
CA LEU A 23 38.42 -49.00 23.13
C LEU A 23 38.10 -49.33 21.67
N LEU A 24 38.87 -50.24 21.06
CA LEU A 24 38.58 -50.74 19.72
C LEU A 24 37.23 -51.48 19.69
N ALA A 25 37.03 -52.38 20.66
CA ALA A 25 35.76 -53.09 20.78
C ALA A 25 34.58 -52.13 21.02
N ALA A 26 34.74 -51.11 21.87
CA ALA A 26 33.73 -50.08 22.10
C ALA A 26 33.44 -49.26 20.84
N HIS A 27 34.45 -49.03 20.00
CA HIS A 27 34.31 -48.28 18.75
C HIS A 27 33.60 -49.08 17.64
N PHE A 28 33.95 -50.37 17.48
CA PHE A 28 33.52 -51.19 16.35
C PHE A 28 32.33 -52.11 16.64
N THR A 29 31.92 -52.28 17.90
CA THR A 29 30.84 -53.20 18.28
C THR A 29 29.55 -52.45 18.67
N LYS A 30 28.42 -53.22 18.83
CA LYS A 30 27.12 -52.74 19.35
C LYS A 30 27.20 -52.19 20.81
N LEU A 31 28.36 -52.28 21.48
CA LEU A 31 28.57 -51.67 22.79
C LEU A 31 28.37 -50.15 22.75
N LYS A 32 28.67 -49.54 21.63
CA LYS A 32 28.43 -48.12 21.33
C LYS A 32 26.96 -47.67 21.52
N THR A 33 26.00 -48.57 21.35
CA THR A 33 24.58 -48.27 21.51
C THR A 33 24.11 -48.31 22.96
N LYS A 34 24.80 -49.05 23.84
CA LYS A 34 24.47 -49.20 25.26
C LYS A 34 25.24 -48.27 26.19
N VAL A 35 26.51 -47.98 25.85
CA VAL A 35 27.36 -47.07 26.61
C VAL A 35 27.92 -46.01 25.66
N PRO A 36 27.58 -44.73 25.89
CA PRO A 36 28.14 -43.67 25.07
C PRO A 36 29.65 -43.71 25.03
N LEU A 37 30.25 -43.55 23.85
CA LEU A 37 31.68 -43.65 23.59
C LEU A 37 32.52 -42.78 24.55
N PHE A 38 31.95 -41.64 24.94
CA PHE A 38 32.53 -40.71 25.90
C PHE A 38 32.82 -41.36 27.26
N TYR A 39 31.87 -42.11 27.85
CA TYR A 39 32.10 -42.80 29.14
C TYR A 39 33.10 -43.93 29.02
N SER A 40 33.18 -44.62 27.87
CA SER A 40 34.16 -45.62 27.59
C SER A 40 35.57 -45.02 27.57
N TRP A 41 35.77 -43.85 26.97
CA TRP A 41 37.04 -43.13 26.97
C TRP A 41 37.43 -42.63 28.37
N ILE A 42 36.51 -42.03 29.11
CA ILE A 42 36.76 -41.59 30.49
C ILE A 42 37.16 -42.78 31.37
N GLY A 43 36.43 -43.89 31.31
CA GLY A 43 36.75 -45.08 32.05
C GLY A 43 38.10 -45.66 31.68
N ALA A 44 38.43 -45.70 30.38
CA ALA A 44 39.74 -46.15 29.89
C ALA A 44 40.89 -45.25 30.40
N ILE A 45 40.75 -43.95 30.35
CA ILE A 45 41.75 -42.99 30.86
C ILE A 45 41.94 -43.15 32.37
N ALA A 46 40.87 -43.31 33.12
CA ALA A 46 40.89 -43.48 34.57
C ALA A 46 41.60 -44.79 34.97
N ILE A 47 41.22 -45.93 34.33
CA ILE A 47 41.83 -47.25 34.61
C ILE A 47 43.29 -47.24 34.19
N PHE A 48 43.62 -46.74 33.00
CA PHE A 48 44.99 -46.67 32.48
C PHE A 48 45.87 -45.76 33.36
N GLY A 49 45.36 -44.52 33.65
CA GLY A 49 46.11 -43.60 34.52
C GLY A 49 46.34 -44.14 35.92
N GLY A 50 45.37 -44.84 36.50
CA GLY A 50 45.50 -45.53 37.77
C GLY A 50 46.54 -46.70 37.73
N ALA A 51 46.46 -47.51 36.68
CA ALA A 51 47.43 -48.59 36.46
C ALA A 51 48.85 -48.05 36.26
N VAL A 52 49.05 -47.02 35.46
CA VAL A 52 50.36 -46.38 35.27
C VAL A 52 50.86 -45.77 36.58
N ALA A 53 50.05 -45.09 37.35
CA ALA A 53 50.39 -44.49 38.63
C ALA A 53 50.86 -45.52 39.67
N PHE A 54 50.32 -46.75 39.61
CA PHE A 54 50.72 -47.81 40.53
C PHE A 54 51.91 -48.62 40.02
N LEU A 55 51.91 -49.02 38.78
CA LEU A 55 52.91 -49.96 38.22
C LEU A 55 54.19 -49.28 37.73
N LEU A 56 54.11 -48.04 37.21
CA LEU A 56 55.33 -47.40 36.66
C LEU A 56 56.44 -47.13 37.67
N PRO A 57 56.18 -46.68 38.90
CA PRO A 57 57.24 -46.54 39.92
C PRO A 57 57.90 -47.86 40.24
N ILE A 58 57.17 -48.98 40.30
CA ILE A 58 57.71 -50.32 40.52
C ILE A 58 58.54 -50.76 39.31
N ALA A 59 58.03 -50.56 38.11
CA ALA A 59 58.70 -50.90 36.86
C ALA A 59 60.07 -50.17 36.67
N LEU A 60 60.14 -48.94 37.17
CA LEU A 60 61.36 -48.12 37.15
C LEU A 60 62.27 -48.34 38.36
N ASN A 61 61.90 -49.31 39.20
CA ASN A 61 62.63 -49.62 40.44
C ASN A 61 62.84 -48.44 41.39
N SER A 62 61.83 -47.54 41.38
CA SER A 62 61.78 -46.35 42.24
C SER A 62 61.07 -46.69 43.54
N GLY A 63 61.64 -46.33 44.69
CA GLY A 63 61.08 -46.63 46.01
C GLY A 63 59.74 -45.85 46.27
N PHE A 64 58.98 -46.32 47.29
CA PHE A 64 57.74 -45.65 47.77
C PHE A 64 57.96 -44.96 49.14
N GLY A 65 59.20 -44.77 49.57
CA GLY A 65 59.54 -44.08 50.81
C GLY A 65 59.15 -42.61 50.80
N LYS A 66 59.27 -41.94 51.98
CA LYS A 66 58.81 -40.54 52.13
C LYS A 66 59.56 -39.56 51.22
N ASP A 67 60.78 -39.89 50.87
CA ASP A 67 61.71 -39.06 50.09
C ASP A 67 62.07 -39.70 48.73
N ASP A 68 61.36 -40.73 48.29
CA ASP A 68 61.64 -41.48 47.07
C ASP A 68 60.96 -40.89 45.84
N ASP A 69 61.68 -40.88 44.71
CA ASP A 69 61.22 -40.36 43.40
C ASP A 69 59.90 -41.07 42.89
N GLY A 70 59.72 -42.34 43.23
CA GLY A 70 58.55 -43.13 42.88
C GLY A 70 57.23 -42.59 43.45
N ARG A 71 57.32 -42.01 44.66
CA ARG A 71 56.12 -41.33 45.26
C ARG A 71 55.76 -40.07 44.52
N VAL A 72 56.72 -39.24 44.18
CA VAL A 72 56.54 -38.02 43.42
C VAL A 72 56.00 -38.34 42.03
N LEU A 73 56.58 -39.34 41.35
CA LEU A 73 56.09 -39.78 40.03
C LEU A 73 54.61 -40.23 40.07
N ARG A 74 54.26 -41.03 41.08
CA ARG A 74 52.88 -41.47 41.28
C ARG A 74 51.89 -40.29 41.46
N GLN A 75 52.24 -39.32 42.29
CA GLN A 75 51.44 -38.14 42.52
C GLN A 75 51.31 -37.32 41.25
N LEU A 76 52.37 -37.13 40.48
CA LEU A 76 52.33 -36.41 39.21
C LEU A 76 51.38 -37.08 38.21
N ILE A 77 51.45 -38.42 38.06
CA ILE A 77 50.57 -39.18 37.15
C ILE A 77 49.10 -39.06 37.58
N LEU A 78 48.84 -39.19 38.88
CA LEU A 78 47.44 -39.02 39.38
C LEU A 78 46.92 -37.63 39.18
N TYR A 79 47.69 -36.57 39.41
CA TYR A 79 47.29 -35.21 39.20
C TYR A 79 47.06 -34.88 37.71
N THR A 80 47.95 -35.34 36.83
CA THR A 80 47.78 -35.14 35.38
C THR A 80 46.60 -35.90 34.85
N THR A 81 46.41 -37.18 35.26
CA THR A 81 45.23 -37.98 34.85
C THR A 81 43.94 -37.34 35.37
N GLY A 82 43.90 -36.93 36.64
CA GLY A 82 42.77 -36.24 37.24
C GLY A 82 42.46 -34.90 36.58
N GLY A 83 43.49 -34.14 36.24
CA GLY A 83 43.37 -32.88 35.49
C GLY A 83 42.80 -33.08 34.11
N VAL A 84 43.30 -34.07 33.36
CA VAL A 84 42.77 -34.40 32.02
C VAL A 84 41.33 -34.83 32.09
N LEU A 85 40.96 -35.72 33.01
CA LEU A 85 39.58 -36.15 33.22
C LEU A 85 38.66 -34.98 33.61
N GLY A 86 39.16 -34.08 34.47
CA GLY A 86 38.44 -32.86 34.87
C GLY A 86 38.13 -31.97 33.67
N VAL A 87 39.13 -31.68 32.82
CA VAL A 87 38.94 -30.85 31.63
C VAL A 87 37.96 -31.49 30.64
N ILE A 88 38.06 -32.81 30.39
CA ILE A 88 37.14 -33.52 29.48
C ILE A 88 35.71 -33.49 30.03
N THR A 89 35.54 -33.71 31.34
CA THR A 89 34.21 -33.71 31.98
C THR A 89 33.56 -32.32 31.95
N LEU A 90 34.34 -31.28 32.23
CA LEU A 90 33.90 -29.90 32.15
C LEU A 90 33.50 -29.51 30.72
N GLY A 91 34.32 -29.92 29.73
CA GLY A 91 34.03 -29.68 28.32
C GLY A 91 32.72 -30.33 27.88
N GLU A 92 32.47 -31.61 28.28
CA GLU A 92 31.22 -32.29 27.96
C GLU A 92 30.01 -31.71 28.71
N SER A 93 30.19 -31.30 29.96
CA SER A 93 29.16 -30.61 30.73
C SER A 93 28.77 -29.29 30.08
N HIS A 94 29.76 -28.52 29.64
CA HIS A 94 29.53 -27.26 28.92
C HIS A 94 28.79 -27.48 27.59
N ARG A 95 29.21 -28.50 26.82
CA ARG A 95 28.53 -28.87 25.57
C ARG A 95 27.09 -29.29 25.78
N LYS A 96 26.80 -30.12 26.78
CA LYS A 96 25.41 -30.51 27.12
C LYS A 96 24.55 -29.32 27.55
N ASN A 97 25.12 -28.45 28.38
CA ASN A 97 24.40 -27.27 28.84
C ASN A 97 24.04 -26.33 27.66
N ASN A 98 24.94 -26.17 26.70
CA ASN A 98 24.65 -25.40 25.48
C ASN A 98 23.56 -26.07 24.61
N GLN A 99 23.60 -27.41 24.46
CA GLN A 99 22.58 -28.15 23.72
C GLN A 99 21.18 -28.09 24.41
N GLU A 100 21.16 -28.16 25.74
CA GLU A 100 19.91 -27.97 26.49
C GLU A 100 19.37 -26.56 26.37
N LYS A 101 20.25 -25.56 26.39
CA LYS A 101 19.86 -24.16 26.21
C LYS A 101 19.24 -23.94 24.82
N GLU A 102 19.91 -24.41 23.76
CA GLU A 102 19.41 -24.34 22.38
C GLU A 102 18.08 -25.10 22.22
N LYS A 103 17.96 -26.28 22.84
CA LYS A 103 16.71 -27.04 22.84
C LYS A 103 15.57 -26.30 23.54
N ASN A 104 15.86 -25.72 24.72
CA ASN A 104 14.88 -24.95 25.47
C ASN A 104 14.42 -23.69 24.70
N GLU A 105 15.33 -22.99 24.03
CA GLU A 105 15.01 -21.85 23.17
C GLU A 105 14.12 -22.27 21.99
N ASN A 106 14.45 -23.40 21.34
CA ASN A 106 13.64 -23.96 20.25
C ASN A 106 12.27 -24.43 20.72
N ASP A 107 12.19 -25.10 21.88
CA ASP A 107 10.92 -25.57 22.44
C ASP A 107 10.05 -24.38 22.89
N HIS A 108 10.65 -23.33 23.46
CA HIS A 108 9.94 -22.09 23.80
C HIS A 108 9.37 -21.40 22.56
N THR A 109 10.16 -21.27 21.51
CA THR A 109 9.72 -20.70 20.23
C THR A 109 8.54 -21.49 19.64
N ARG A 110 8.62 -22.81 19.65
CA ARG A 110 7.50 -23.68 19.19
C ARG A 110 6.23 -23.50 20.03
N GLN A 111 6.38 -23.35 21.35
CA GLN A 111 5.25 -23.11 22.24
C GLN A 111 4.57 -21.76 21.95
N VAL A 112 5.34 -20.69 21.77
CA VAL A 112 4.82 -19.37 21.40
C VAL A 112 4.06 -19.43 20.08
N TYR A 113 4.60 -20.10 19.06
CA TYR A 113 3.92 -20.25 17.78
C TYR A 113 2.66 -21.11 17.87
N ALA A 114 2.67 -22.19 18.67
CA ALA A 114 1.49 -23.01 18.90
C ALA A 114 0.39 -22.22 19.62
N GLU A 115 0.75 -21.39 20.59
CA GLU A 115 -0.18 -20.51 21.30
C GLU A 115 -0.78 -19.46 20.37
N ARG A 116 0.03 -18.75 19.56
CA ARG A 116 -0.45 -17.78 18.57
C ARG A 116 -1.43 -18.42 17.58
N ARG A 117 -1.13 -19.64 17.08
CA ARG A 117 -2.03 -20.38 16.19
C ARG A 117 -3.34 -20.79 16.87
N SER A 118 -3.27 -21.20 18.12
CA SER A 118 -4.47 -21.51 18.92
C SER A 118 -5.35 -20.28 19.12
N ARG A 119 -4.74 -19.13 19.48
CA ARG A 119 -5.44 -17.85 19.62
C ARG A 119 -6.04 -17.40 18.29
N TYR A 120 -5.31 -17.56 17.19
CA TYR A 120 -5.80 -17.28 15.85
C TYR A 120 -7.04 -18.09 15.49
N THR A 121 -6.99 -19.42 15.67
CA THR A 121 -8.14 -20.31 15.40
C THR A 121 -9.37 -19.90 16.21
N LYS A 122 -9.18 -19.65 17.51
CA LYS A 122 -10.27 -19.21 18.39
C LYS A 122 -10.83 -17.84 17.98
N ALA A 123 -9.97 -16.90 17.58
CA ALA A 123 -10.41 -15.58 17.13
C ALA A 123 -11.20 -15.67 15.81
N VAL A 124 -10.80 -16.55 14.88
CA VAL A 124 -11.55 -16.80 13.64
C VAL A 124 -12.92 -17.43 13.95
N GLU A 125 -12.99 -18.36 14.90
CA GLU A 125 -14.28 -18.91 15.38
C GLU A 125 -15.18 -17.82 15.97
N GLN A 126 -14.60 -16.90 16.74
CA GLN A 126 -15.33 -15.76 17.32
C GLN A 126 -15.89 -14.81 16.25
N LEU A 127 -15.23 -14.66 15.09
CA LEU A 127 -15.78 -13.86 13.97
C LEU A 127 -17.08 -14.43 13.40
N ALA A 128 -17.33 -15.71 13.56
CA ALA A 128 -18.55 -16.39 13.11
C ALA A 128 -19.65 -16.43 14.18
N ASP A 129 -19.45 -15.83 15.35
CA ASP A 129 -20.42 -15.83 16.45
C ASP A 129 -21.62 -14.91 16.15
N GLU A 130 -22.79 -15.28 16.62
CA GLU A 130 -24.00 -14.48 16.46
C GLU A 130 -23.93 -13.13 17.22
N LYS A 131 -23.22 -13.09 18.34
CA LYS A 131 -23.11 -11.92 19.20
C LYS A 131 -22.03 -10.96 18.70
N ALA A 132 -22.39 -9.72 18.37
CA ALA A 132 -21.47 -8.68 17.93
C ALA A 132 -20.28 -8.47 18.90
N THR A 133 -20.52 -8.53 20.21
CA THR A 133 -19.48 -8.39 21.23
C THR A 133 -18.42 -9.48 21.18
N VAL A 134 -18.81 -10.71 20.81
CA VAL A 134 -17.87 -11.84 20.62
C VAL A 134 -17.07 -11.64 19.35
N ARG A 135 -17.73 -11.22 18.24
CA ARG A 135 -17.05 -10.89 16.98
C ARG A 135 -16.02 -9.78 17.15
N LEU A 136 -16.35 -8.72 17.91
CA LEU A 136 -15.41 -7.65 18.26
C LEU A 136 -14.20 -8.18 19.04
N GLY A 137 -14.41 -9.08 20.00
CA GLY A 137 -13.32 -9.74 20.72
C GLY A 137 -12.38 -10.52 19.79
N GLY A 138 -12.96 -11.22 18.81
CA GLY A 138 -12.20 -11.89 17.74
C GLY A 138 -11.35 -10.91 16.91
N ILE A 139 -11.95 -9.80 16.49
CA ILE A 139 -11.24 -8.74 15.71
C ILE A 139 -10.04 -8.22 16.50
N TYR A 140 -10.24 -7.78 17.76
CA TYR A 140 -9.14 -7.23 18.55
C TYR A 140 -8.04 -8.26 18.84
N THR A 141 -8.42 -9.54 18.98
CA THR A 141 -7.44 -10.63 19.11
C THR A 141 -6.62 -10.81 17.83
N LEU A 142 -7.26 -10.79 16.66
CA LEU A 142 -6.57 -10.88 15.37
C LEU A 142 -5.64 -9.68 15.13
N VAL A 143 -6.11 -8.48 15.45
CA VAL A 143 -5.32 -7.25 15.37
C VAL A 143 -4.08 -7.33 16.25
N GLY A 144 -4.24 -7.76 17.51
CA GLY A 144 -3.12 -7.94 18.43
C GLY A 144 -2.11 -9.00 17.95
N LEU A 145 -2.60 -10.07 17.33
CA LEU A 145 -1.72 -11.10 16.74
C LEU A 145 -0.89 -10.58 15.57
N VAL A 146 -1.43 -9.70 14.72
CA VAL A 146 -0.63 -9.05 13.67
C VAL A 146 0.49 -8.25 14.28
N ASP A 147 0.19 -7.43 15.31
CA ASP A 147 1.19 -6.62 15.99
C ASP A 147 2.28 -7.49 16.65
N GLU A 148 1.88 -8.62 17.29
CA GLU A 148 2.81 -9.59 17.87
C GLU A 148 3.72 -10.26 16.82
N TRP A 149 3.18 -10.60 15.63
CA TRP A 149 3.99 -11.15 14.54
C TRP A 149 5.00 -10.14 14.00
N LEU A 150 4.59 -8.88 13.82
CA LEU A 150 5.47 -7.82 13.35
C LEU A 150 6.58 -7.49 14.35
N ALA A 151 6.32 -7.63 15.66
CA ALA A 151 7.28 -7.38 16.73
C ALA A 151 8.24 -8.55 17.00
N ASP A 152 8.06 -9.71 16.36
CA ASP A 152 8.84 -10.92 16.62
C ASP A 152 10.23 -10.87 15.97
N ASP A 153 11.23 -10.44 16.73
CA ASP A 153 12.61 -10.31 16.25
C ASP A 153 13.33 -11.66 15.96
N THR A 154 12.73 -12.78 16.32
CA THR A 154 13.24 -14.12 16.00
C THR A 154 13.02 -14.50 14.54
N LEU A 155 12.08 -13.83 13.85
CA LEU A 155 11.76 -14.03 12.45
C LEU A 155 12.42 -12.95 11.56
N ASN A 156 12.70 -13.32 10.32
CA ASN A 156 13.08 -12.33 9.32
C ASN A 156 11.88 -11.46 8.90
N PRO A 157 12.10 -10.24 8.39
CA PRO A 157 11.01 -9.31 8.06
C PRO A 157 9.98 -9.87 7.07
N LYS A 158 10.40 -10.73 6.12
CA LYS A 158 9.47 -11.33 5.13
C LYS A 158 8.54 -12.35 5.77
N GLU A 159 9.04 -13.13 6.73
CA GLU A 159 8.23 -14.10 7.47
C GLU A 159 7.24 -13.40 8.38
N ARG A 160 7.66 -12.36 9.11
CA ARG A 160 6.75 -11.52 9.91
C ARG A 160 5.60 -10.98 9.07
N GLN A 161 5.94 -10.40 7.91
CA GLN A 161 4.97 -9.85 6.96
C GLN A 161 4.01 -10.93 6.45
N LYS A 162 4.51 -12.12 6.13
CA LYS A 162 3.70 -13.25 5.63
C LYS A 162 2.68 -13.73 6.67
N GLU A 163 3.10 -13.91 7.92
CA GLU A 163 2.20 -14.35 8.99
C GLU A 163 1.13 -13.27 9.31
N GLY A 164 1.54 -12.00 9.36
CA GLY A 164 0.61 -10.87 9.49
C GLY A 164 -0.40 -10.81 8.35
N GLN A 165 0.05 -11.00 7.09
CA GLN A 165 -0.81 -10.95 5.90
C GLN A 165 -1.92 -12.00 5.92
N VAL A 166 -1.66 -13.19 6.46
CA VAL A 166 -2.70 -14.23 6.61
C VAL A 166 -3.86 -13.73 7.47
N ILE A 167 -3.54 -13.02 8.56
CA ILE A 167 -4.55 -12.47 9.47
C ILE A 167 -5.28 -11.30 8.81
N ILE A 168 -4.57 -10.40 8.15
CA ILE A 168 -5.16 -9.29 7.37
C ILE A 168 -6.14 -9.83 6.32
N ASN A 169 -5.77 -10.90 5.61
CA ASN A 169 -6.65 -11.53 4.62
C ASN A 169 -7.97 -12.05 5.24
N ASN A 170 -7.93 -12.54 6.48
CA ASN A 170 -9.13 -12.95 7.20
C ASN A 170 -10.03 -11.76 7.55
N LEU A 171 -9.45 -10.68 8.06
CA LEU A 171 -10.20 -9.45 8.35
C LEU A 171 -10.83 -8.88 7.06
N CYS A 172 -10.08 -8.85 5.96
CA CYS A 172 -10.60 -8.45 4.65
C CYS A 172 -11.72 -9.39 4.17
N SER A 173 -11.59 -10.70 4.39
CA SER A 173 -12.62 -11.68 4.02
C SER A 173 -13.92 -11.46 4.80
N TYR A 174 -13.84 -11.09 6.08
CA TYR A 174 -15.00 -10.70 6.87
C TYR A 174 -15.71 -9.48 6.28
N ILE A 175 -14.98 -8.45 5.89
CA ILE A 175 -15.52 -7.25 5.23
C ILE A 175 -16.20 -7.59 3.90
N ARG A 176 -15.65 -8.54 3.13
CA ARG A 176 -16.23 -9.00 1.87
C ARG A 176 -17.41 -9.94 2.04
N SER A 177 -17.66 -10.45 3.24
CA SER A 177 -18.79 -11.35 3.49
C SER A 177 -20.12 -10.67 3.19
N SER A 178 -21.07 -11.44 2.67
CA SER A 178 -22.38 -10.93 2.27
C SER A 178 -23.18 -10.46 3.48
N PHE A 179 -23.75 -9.27 3.39
CA PHE A 179 -24.70 -8.73 4.37
C PHE A 179 -25.89 -8.10 3.62
N PRO A 180 -27.00 -8.82 3.47
CA PRO A 180 -28.12 -8.40 2.64
C PRO A 180 -28.74 -7.05 3.03
N LEU A 181 -28.78 -6.72 4.33
CA LEU A 181 -29.30 -5.47 4.85
C LEU A 181 -28.47 -4.23 4.42
N ALA A 182 -27.24 -4.41 3.98
CA ALA A 182 -26.41 -3.33 3.45
C ALA A 182 -27.09 -2.53 2.34
N ARG A 183 -27.94 -3.19 1.53
CA ARG A 183 -28.69 -2.54 0.45
C ARG A 183 -29.76 -1.57 0.95
N LYS A 184 -30.23 -1.75 2.19
CA LYS A 184 -31.22 -0.90 2.87
C LYS A 184 -30.53 0.15 3.76
N ALA A 185 -29.22 0.39 3.61
CA ALA A 185 -28.44 1.25 4.49
C ALA A 185 -29.04 2.66 4.65
N GLU A 186 -29.47 3.29 3.55
CA GLU A 186 -30.07 4.64 3.57
C GLU A 186 -31.35 4.70 4.43
N VAL A 187 -32.12 3.62 4.44
CA VAL A 187 -33.36 3.49 5.23
C VAL A 187 -33.06 3.13 6.69
N LEU A 188 -32.18 2.11 6.92
CA LEU A 188 -31.89 1.61 8.26
C LEU A 188 -30.99 2.54 9.09
N ASP A 189 -30.26 3.44 8.44
CA ASP A 189 -29.48 4.49 9.11
C ASP A 189 -30.36 5.67 9.57
N SER A 190 -31.60 5.75 9.07
CA SER A 190 -32.60 6.73 9.49
C SER A 190 -33.26 6.30 10.81
N ASP A 191 -33.64 7.29 11.65
CA ASP A 191 -34.41 7.04 12.87
C ASP A 191 -35.93 6.94 12.60
N ILE A 192 -36.36 7.12 11.33
CA ILE A 192 -37.77 7.13 10.95
C ILE A 192 -38.06 5.86 10.14
N GLU A 193 -39.01 5.06 10.64
CA GLU A 193 -39.51 3.89 9.91
C GLU A 193 -40.36 4.35 8.70
N PRO A 194 -40.02 3.92 7.47
CA PRO A 194 -40.86 4.17 6.31
C PRO A 194 -42.18 3.41 6.39
N THR A 195 -43.23 4.01 5.90
CA THR A 195 -44.60 3.41 5.89
C THR A 195 -44.72 2.14 5.03
N ASP A 196 -43.78 1.95 4.10
CA ASP A 196 -43.74 0.85 3.13
C ASP A 196 -42.55 -0.11 3.39
N TYR A 197 -41.99 -0.11 4.61
CA TYR A 197 -40.90 -1.01 4.95
C TYR A 197 -41.35 -2.47 4.97
N GLU A 198 -40.66 -3.31 4.18
CA GLU A 198 -40.92 -4.74 4.15
C GLU A 198 -40.03 -5.43 5.21
N GLY A 199 -40.65 -5.96 6.28
CA GLY A 199 -40.00 -6.66 7.37
C GLY A 199 -40.21 -6.02 8.74
N ASP A 200 -39.44 -6.45 9.73
CA ASP A 200 -39.41 -5.87 11.08
C ASP A 200 -38.31 -4.81 11.13
N PHE A 201 -38.68 -3.54 10.97
CA PHE A 201 -37.76 -2.42 10.90
C PHE A 201 -36.85 -2.34 12.13
N ALA A 202 -37.43 -2.44 13.33
CA ALA A 202 -36.67 -2.32 14.58
C ALA A 202 -35.63 -3.44 14.74
N LYS A 203 -35.99 -4.67 14.37
CA LYS A 203 -35.09 -5.82 14.39
C LYS A 203 -33.99 -5.70 13.34
N ASP A 204 -34.35 -5.35 12.10
CA ASP A 204 -33.41 -5.20 11.01
C ASP A 204 -32.44 -4.05 11.29
N GLN A 205 -32.92 -2.94 11.89
CA GLN A 205 -32.10 -1.81 12.29
C GLN A 205 -31.10 -2.19 13.39
N ALA A 206 -31.54 -2.95 14.40
CA ALA A 206 -30.63 -3.41 15.46
C ALA A 206 -29.50 -4.30 14.89
N VAL A 207 -29.84 -5.28 14.06
CA VAL A 207 -28.86 -6.15 13.38
C VAL A 207 -27.93 -5.36 12.48
N PHE A 208 -28.48 -4.36 11.77
CA PHE A 208 -27.71 -3.51 10.89
C PHE A 208 -26.68 -2.66 11.65
N ARG A 209 -27.08 -2.01 12.75
CA ARG A 209 -26.18 -1.18 13.57
C ARG A 209 -25.10 -2.01 14.26
N GLU A 210 -25.43 -3.20 14.77
CA GLU A 210 -24.43 -4.13 15.33
C GLU A 210 -23.36 -4.48 14.30
N GLU A 211 -23.76 -4.83 13.07
CA GLU A 211 -22.81 -5.20 12.02
C GLU A 211 -22.01 -4.00 11.50
N GLN A 212 -22.59 -2.79 11.49
CA GLN A 212 -21.88 -1.56 11.21
C GLN A 212 -20.70 -1.39 12.17
N ASP A 213 -20.95 -1.50 13.48
CA ASP A 213 -19.93 -1.30 14.51
C ASP A 213 -18.81 -2.34 14.40
N VAL A 214 -19.17 -3.60 14.13
CA VAL A 214 -18.20 -4.69 13.96
C VAL A 214 -17.29 -4.42 12.76
N ARG A 215 -17.86 -4.13 11.57
CA ARG A 215 -17.06 -3.91 10.36
C ARG A 215 -16.26 -2.62 10.42
N ARG A 216 -16.85 -1.56 10.96
CA ARG A 216 -16.18 -0.28 11.15
C ARG A 216 -14.94 -0.41 12.02
N SER A 217 -15.00 -1.23 13.10
CA SER A 217 -13.85 -1.44 13.97
C SER A 217 -12.63 -2.02 13.25
N ILE A 218 -12.83 -2.86 12.22
CA ILE A 218 -11.74 -3.39 11.39
C ILE A 218 -11.04 -2.25 10.64
N PHE A 219 -11.81 -1.36 9.99
CA PHE A 219 -11.25 -0.21 9.28
C PHE A 219 -10.53 0.75 10.21
N ASP A 220 -11.11 1.02 11.38
CA ASP A 220 -10.51 1.91 12.38
C ASP A 220 -9.15 1.37 12.86
N GLU A 221 -9.06 0.07 13.14
CA GLU A 221 -7.81 -0.56 13.57
C GLU A 221 -6.77 -0.65 12.45
N MET A 222 -7.19 -0.92 11.22
CA MET A 222 -6.31 -0.87 10.05
C MET A 222 -5.79 0.55 9.81
N SER A 223 -6.66 1.56 9.84
CA SER A 223 -6.29 2.96 9.63
C SER A 223 -5.28 3.44 10.66
N LYS A 224 -5.51 3.16 11.95
CA LYS A 224 -4.59 3.54 13.04
C LYS A 224 -3.18 2.97 12.88
N ARG A 225 -3.04 1.81 12.21
CA ARG A 225 -1.76 1.11 12.05
C ARG A 225 -1.12 1.28 10.69
N SER A 226 -1.89 1.63 9.68
CA SER A 226 -1.38 1.86 8.32
C SER A 226 -0.65 3.18 8.19
N SER A 227 -1.10 4.22 8.90
CA SER A 227 -0.53 5.56 8.79
C SER A 227 -0.52 6.28 10.13
N SER A 228 0.44 7.18 10.27
CA SER A 228 0.51 8.13 11.38
C SER A 228 0.55 9.55 10.85
N PHE A 229 -0.09 10.47 11.57
CA PHE A 229 -0.11 11.88 11.23
C PHE A 229 0.93 12.62 12.09
N ILE A 230 1.82 13.35 11.43
CA ILE A 230 2.76 14.26 12.09
C ILE A 230 2.55 15.68 11.55
N LYS A 231 2.80 16.68 12.37
CA LYS A 231 2.90 18.05 11.91
C LYS A 231 4.34 18.35 11.55
N ASP A 232 4.55 18.92 10.36
CA ASP A 232 5.85 19.40 9.96
C ASP A 232 6.18 20.76 10.61
N LYS A 233 7.33 21.34 10.25
CA LYS A 233 7.77 22.64 10.78
C LYS A 233 6.88 23.82 10.35
N GLU A 234 6.03 23.62 9.35
CA GLU A 234 5.10 24.61 8.82
C GLU A 234 3.65 24.36 9.29
N ASP A 235 3.48 23.52 10.34
CA ASP A 235 2.19 23.10 10.91
C ASP A 235 1.26 22.34 9.92
N LYS A 236 1.83 21.83 8.82
CA LYS A 236 1.12 20.98 7.86
C LYS A 236 1.07 19.55 8.34
N ILE A 237 -0.08 18.91 8.15
CA ILE A 237 -0.25 17.48 8.42
C ILE A 237 0.48 16.68 7.35
N VAL A 238 1.46 15.89 7.77
CA VAL A 238 2.18 14.95 6.93
C VAL A 238 1.82 13.53 7.36
N VAL A 239 1.41 12.72 6.41
CA VAL A 239 1.11 11.30 6.63
C VAL A 239 2.39 10.50 6.45
N ILE A 240 2.73 9.70 7.45
CA ILE A 240 3.86 8.77 7.40
C ILE A 240 3.36 7.32 7.46
N PRO A 241 4.02 6.39 6.75
CA PRO A 241 3.69 4.97 6.79
C PRO A 241 3.74 4.41 8.21
N GLY A 242 2.70 3.66 8.59
CA GLY A 242 2.63 2.93 9.84
C GLY A 242 3.14 1.49 9.70
N ALA A 243 3.06 0.71 10.78
CA ALA A 243 3.53 -0.67 10.80
C ALA A 243 2.80 -1.60 9.82
N TRP A 244 1.55 -1.28 9.46
CA TRP A 244 0.71 -2.08 8.56
C TRP A 244 0.68 -1.56 7.12
N SER A 245 1.40 -0.50 6.79
CA SER A 245 1.41 0.11 5.46
C SER A 245 1.82 -0.85 4.33
N ASN A 246 2.62 -1.87 4.65
CA ASN A 246 3.12 -2.84 3.69
C ASN A 246 2.18 -4.03 3.42
N PHE A 247 1.04 -4.14 4.14
CA PHE A 247 0.07 -5.18 3.87
C PHE A 247 -0.75 -4.89 2.63
N ASP A 248 -1.05 -5.95 1.89
CA ASP A 248 -2.02 -5.91 0.81
C ASP A 248 -3.43 -6.04 1.40
N ILE A 249 -4.27 -5.03 1.16
CA ILE A 249 -5.62 -4.95 1.70
C ILE A 249 -6.61 -5.10 0.56
N ASP A 250 -7.36 -6.21 0.56
CA ASP A 250 -8.33 -6.54 -0.48
C ASP A 250 -9.77 -6.47 0.03
N PHE A 251 -10.46 -5.39 -0.32
CA PHE A 251 -11.87 -5.16 -0.09
C PHE A 251 -12.72 -5.29 -1.36
N SER A 252 -12.22 -6.02 -2.36
CA SER A 252 -12.97 -6.23 -3.60
C SER A 252 -14.35 -6.83 -3.33
N ARG A 253 -15.36 -6.34 -4.04
CA ARG A 253 -16.78 -6.75 -3.91
C ARG A 253 -17.39 -6.52 -2.52
N ALA A 254 -16.72 -5.77 -1.64
CA ALA A 254 -17.24 -5.47 -0.31
C ALA A 254 -18.51 -4.60 -0.38
N SER A 255 -19.44 -4.86 0.55
CA SER A 255 -20.56 -3.98 0.84
C SER A 255 -20.21 -3.09 2.04
N ILE A 256 -19.97 -1.81 1.79
CA ILE A 256 -19.61 -0.82 2.81
C ILE A 256 -20.83 0.04 3.09
N PHE A 257 -21.40 -0.12 4.28
CA PHE A 257 -22.67 0.47 4.70
C PHE A 257 -22.56 1.21 6.03
N TYR A 258 -21.37 1.64 6.37
CA TYR A 258 -21.04 2.44 7.54
C TYR A 258 -20.18 3.62 7.11
N PRO A 259 -20.32 4.79 7.77
CA PRO A 259 -19.54 5.94 7.41
C PRO A 259 -18.05 5.68 7.71
N LEU A 260 -17.22 5.87 6.70
CA LEU A 260 -15.77 5.84 6.84
C LEU A 260 -15.26 7.28 6.88
N SER A 261 -14.58 7.67 7.95
CA SER A 261 -13.97 8.99 8.08
C SER A 261 -12.50 8.86 8.45
N ASN A 262 -11.68 9.73 7.85
CA ASN A 262 -10.23 9.79 8.11
C ASN A 262 -9.50 8.46 7.87
N LEU A 263 -9.93 7.72 6.86
CA LEU A 263 -9.35 6.44 6.52
C LEU A 263 -8.01 6.65 5.79
N THR A 264 -6.94 6.09 6.34
CA THR A 264 -5.58 6.18 5.83
C THR A 264 -5.03 4.79 5.49
N ILE A 265 -5.67 4.11 4.55
CA ILE A 265 -5.18 2.85 4.00
C ILE A 265 -4.26 3.18 2.83
N GLU A 266 -2.99 2.78 2.91
CA GLU A 266 -1.98 3.12 1.91
C GLU A 266 -2.00 2.21 0.68
N LYS A 267 -2.52 0.99 0.83
CA LYS A 267 -2.70 0.02 -0.26
C LYS A 267 -4.06 -0.63 -0.12
N GLY A 268 -4.91 -0.51 -1.12
CA GLY A 268 -6.24 -1.10 -1.05
C GLY A 268 -6.84 -1.38 -2.42
N ASN A 269 -7.47 -2.53 -2.54
CA ASN A 269 -8.27 -2.92 -3.70
C ASN A 269 -9.76 -2.87 -3.33
N PHE A 270 -10.52 -1.98 -3.96
CA PHE A 270 -11.96 -1.84 -3.82
C PHE A 270 -12.71 -2.19 -5.11
N SER A 271 -12.13 -3.02 -5.98
CA SER A 271 -12.79 -3.44 -7.22
C SER A 271 -14.17 -4.04 -6.95
N ASP A 272 -15.18 -3.60 -7.69
CA ASP A 272 -16.59 -4.02 -7.55
C ASP A 272 -17.20 -3.77 -6.15
N ALA A 273 -16.53 -3.01 -5.28
CA ALA A 273 -17.09 -2.65 -3.98
C ALA A 273 -18.30 -1.69 -4.13
N LYS A 274 -19.18 -1.70 -3.14
CA LYS A 274 -20.36 -0.84 -3.08
C LYS A 274 -20.35 -0.05 -1.77
N PHE A 275 -20.23 1.26 -1.89
CA PHE A 275 -20.28 2.18 -0.76
C PHE A 275 -21.70 2.75 -0.66
N TYR A 276 -22.47 2.25 0.28
CA TYR A 276 -23.86 2.67 0.50
C TYR A 276 -23.98 3.93 1.35
N THR A 277 -22.96 4.23 2.14
CA THR A 277 -22.85 5.44 2.97
C THR A 277 -21.68 6.31 2.51
N GLY A 278 -21.55 7.53 3.06
CA GLY A 278 -20.45 8.42 2.75
C GLY A 278 -19.10 7.87 3.21
N ALA A 279 -18.06 8.18 2.45
CA ALA A 279 -16.70 7.80 2.81
C ALA A 279 -15.73 8.99 2.63
N SER A 280 -14.77 9.11 3.56
CA SER A 280 -13.70 10.09 3.50
C SER A 280 -12.35 9.42 3.50
N PHE A 281 -11.62 9.58 2.40
CA PHE A 281 -10.22 9.23 2.23
C PHE A 281 -9.34 10.50 2.23
N GLU A 282 -9.79 11.52 2.96
CA GLU A 282 -9.05 12.78 3.05
C GLU A 282 -7.68 12.59 3.66
N ASN A 283 -6.68 13.29 3.10
CA ASN A 283 -5.29 13.22 3.53
C ASN A 283 -4.68 11.81 3.48
N SER A 284 -5.32 10.85 2.80
CA SER A 284 -4.79 9.49 2.64
C SER A 284 -3.59 9.46 1.69
N LYS A 285 -2.73 8.47 1.86
CA LYS A 285 -1.58 8.24 0.99
C LYS A 285 -1.63 6.81 0.43
N TRP A 286 -1.49 6.71 -0.89
CA TRP A 286 -1.53 5.47 -1.66
C TRP A 286 -0.19 5.29 -2.36
N ASP A 287 0.71 4.46 -1.79
CA ASP A 287 2.09 4.39 -2.26
C ASP A 287 2.28 3.57 -3.54
N ASN A 288 1.38 2.63 -3.81
CA ASN A 288 1.46 1.77 -4.99
C ASN A 288 0.16 1.84 -5.80
N LEU A 289 -0.45 0.69 -6.07
CA LEU A 289 -1.68 0.55 -6.83
C LEU A 289 -2.90 0.87 -5.94
N ALA A 290 -3.73 1.81 -6.38
CA ALA A 290 -5.00 2.14 -5.76
C ALA A 290 -6.14 1.81 -6.74
N ILE A 291 -7.00 0.83 -6.40
CA ILE A 291 -8.10 0.39 -7.26
C ILE A 291 -9.42 0.74 -6.61
N PHE A 292 -10.19 1.61 -7.27
CA PHE A 292 -11.51 2.08 -6.86
C PHE A 292 -12.58 1.85 -7.92
N GLU A 293 -12.48 0.82 -8.72
CA GLU A 293 -13.47 0.43 -9.73
C GLU A 293 -14.77 -0.02 -9.04
N ALA A 294 -15.50 0.93 -8.46
CA ALA A 294 -16.53 0.71 -7.46
C ALA A 294 -17.81 1.55 -7.71
N VAL A 295 -18.88 1.26 -6.97
CA VAL A 295 -20.10 2.05 -6.97
C VAL A 295 -20.25 2.79 -5.64
N PHE A 296 -20.29 4.12 -5.69
CA PHE A 296 -20.48 5.00 -4.56
C PHE A 296 -21.88 5.58 -4.59
N TYR A 297 -22.72 5.17 -3.64
CA TYR A 297 -24.13 5.63 -3.56
C TYR A 297 -24.28 6.94 -2.81
N ASN A 298 -23.24 7.37 -2.07
CA ASN A 298 -23.24 8.60 -1.30
C ASN A 298 -21.99 9.44 -1.59
N ASP A 299 -21.87 10.59 -0.91
CA ASP A 299 -20.74 11.50 -1.08
C ASP A 299 -19.41 10.86 -0.69
N ILE A 300 -18.38 11.16 -1.46
CA ILE A 300 -17.03 10.67 -1.19
C ILE A 300 -16.00 11.79 -1.32
N SER A 301 -15.01 11.77 -0.43
CA SER A 301 -13.92 12.75 -0.43
C SER A 301 -12.56 12.09 -0.50
N PHE A 302 -11.77 12.49 -1.49
CA PHE A 302 -10.34 12.23 -1.64
C PHE A 302 -9.53 13.52 -1.51
N LYS A 303 -10.04 14.50 -0.78
CA LYS A 303 -9.39 15.79 -0.58
C LYS A 303 -7.98 15.62 0.01
N ASN A 304 -7.00 16.30 -0.59
CA ASN A 304 -5.59 16.22 -0.23
C ASN A 304 -4.99 14.80 -0.28
N ALA A 305 -5.64 13.83 -0.91
CA ALA A 305 -5.11 12.48 -1.04
C ALA A 305 -3.88 12.48 -1.97
N ILE A 306 -2.91 11.61 -1.67
CA ILE A 306 -1.69 11.44 -2.46
C ILE A 306 -1.67 10.03 -3.03
N PHE A 307 -1.72 9.93 -4.34
CA PHE A 307 -1.60 8.69 -5.09
C PHE A 307 -0.21 8.63 -5.73
N SER A 308 0.70 7.85 -5.15
CA SER A 308 2.10 7.78 -5.62
C SER A 308 2.26 6.81 -6.80
N GLY A 309 1.45 5.77 -6.87
CA GLY A 309 1.42 4.79 -7.96
C GLY A 309 0.24 4.97 -8.91
N GLU A 310 -0.03 3.95 -9.71
CA GLU A 310 -1.18 3.91 -10.61
C GLU A 310 -2.50 3.94 -9.82
N THR A 311 -3.47 4.70 -10.33
CA THR A 311 -4.77 4.86 -9.69
C THR A 311 -5.89 4.53 -10.68
N HIS A 312 -6.78 3.60 -10.31
CA HIS A 312 -7.84 3.09 -11.17
C HIS A 312 -9.23 3.46 -10.63
N PHE A 313 -9.94 4.26 -11.41
CA PHE A 313 -11.37 4.56 -11.26
C PHE A 313 -12.17 4.14 -12.50
N THR A 314 -11.60 3.30 -13.35
CA THR A 314 -12.21 2.86 -14.61
C THR A 314 -13.59 2.25 -14.36
N GLY A 315 -14.63 2.74 -15.05
CA GLY A 315 -15.99 2.25 -14.90
C GLY A 315 -16.67 2.56 -13.56
N SER A 316 -16.01 3.30 -12.67
CA SER A 316 -16.60 3.67 -11.37
C SER A 316 -17.84 4.54 -11.53
N LYS A 317 -18.78 4.39 -10.57
CA LYS A 317 -20.04 5.13 -10.55
C LYS A 317 -20.21 5.88 -9.25
N PHE A 318 -20.22 7.19 -9.32
CA PHE A 318 -20.50 8.08 -8.20
C PHE A 318 -21.93 8.60 -8.33
N LYS A 319 -22.83 8.18 -7.43
CA LYS A 319 -24.25 8.55 -7.46
C LYS A 319 -24.54 9.92 -6.85
N LYS A 320 -23.62 10.43 -6.03
CA LYS A 320 -23.64 11.78 -5.44
C LYS A 320 -22.31 12.50 -5.71
N SER A 321 -21.88 13.41 -4.84
CA SER A 321 -20.69 14.21 -5.06
C SER A 321 -19.38 13.42 -4.89
N ALA A 322 -18.36 13.84 -5.64
CA ALA A 322 -17.01 13.32 -5.51
C ALA A 322 -15.99 14.46 -5.45
N SER A 323 -15.23 14.56 -4.36
CA SER A 323 -14.21 15.60 -4.20
C SER A 323 -12.81 15.02 -4.28
N PHE A 324 -12.04 15.54 -5.23
CA PHE A 324 -10.60 15.31 -5.40
C PHE A 324 -9.82 16.63 -5.22
N TYR A 325 -10.39 17.56 -4.44
CA TYR A 325 -9.79 18.86 -4.19
C TYR A 325 -8.34 18.71 -3.67
N ASN A 326 -7.39 19.37 -4.34
CA ASN A 326 -5.98 19.34 -3.99
C ASN A 326 -5.38 17.92 -3.90
N ALA A 327 -5.96 16.94 -4.58
CA ALA A 327 -5.40 15.59 -4.68
C ALA A 327 -4.16 15.58 -5.56
N ILE A 328 -3.20 14.70 -5.27
CA ILE A 328 -1.95 14.58 -6.02
C ILE A 328 -1.87 13.19 -6.62
N PHE A 329 -1.90 13.10 -7.95
CA PHE A 329 -1.68 11.89 -8.71
C PHE A 329 -0.24 11.91 -9.25
N GLN A 330 0.66 11.12 -8.64
CA GLN A 330 2.06 11.05 -9.08
C GLN A 330 2.25 10.02 -10.20
N GLY A 331 1.53 8.90 -10.14
CA GLY A 331 1.41 7.90 -11.19
C GLY A 331 0.26 8.19 -12.16
N ASP A 332 0.03 7.27 -13.10
CA ASP A 332 -1.03 7.39 -14.08
C ASP A 332 -2.41 7.24 -13.43
N LEU A 333 -3.35 8.09 -13.84
CA LEU A 333 -4.75 8.01 -13.44
C LEU A 333 -5.59 7.39 -14.56
N TYR A 334 -6.21 6.26 -14.30
CA TYR A 334 -7.16 5.59 -15.17
C TYR A 334 -8.59 5.81 -14.67
N ALA A 335 -9.25 6.82 -15.23
CA ALA A 335 -10.63 7.17 -14.92
C ALA A 335 -11.54 7.05 -16.17
N LYS A 336 -11.26 6.05 -17.02
CA LYS A 336 -12.01 5.79 -18.26
C LYS A 336 -13.44 5.32 -17.95
N ALA A 337 -14.41 5.75 -18.74
CA ALA A 337 -15.82 5.41 -18.56
C ALA A 337 -16.33 5.67 -17.12
N LEU A 338 -15.76 6.68 -16.47
CA LEU A 338 -16.16 7.15 -15.15
C LEU A 338 -17.53 7.81 -15.24
N GLN A 339 -18.44 7.51 -14.31
CA GLN A 339 -19.75 8.14 -14.22
C GLN A 339 -19.89 8.89 -12.89
N ILE A 340 -20.07 10.20 -12.93
CA ILE A 340 -20.34 11.02 -11.75
C ILE A 340 -21.69 11.70 -11.91
N CYS A 341 -22.67 11.32 -11.09
CA CYS A 341 -24.04 11.84 -11.18
C CYS A 341 -24.23 13.14 -10.38
N GLY A 342 -23.36 13.45 -9.44
CA GLY A 342 -23.37 14.67 -8.65
C GLY A 342 -22.23 15.64 -8.97
N PRO A 343 -22.08 16.72 -8.16
CA PRO A 343 -20.95 17.63 -8.29
C PRO A 343 -19.60 16.93 -8.18
N SER A 344 -18.64 17.33 -8.99
CA SER A 344 -17.28 16.82 -8.91
C SER A 344 -16.26 17.95 -8.82
N ASP A 345 -15.29 17.79 -7.90
CA ASP A 345 -14.31 18.84 -7.62
C ASP A 345 -12.89 18.31 -7.71
N PHE A 346 -12.20 18.64 -8.80
CA PHE A 346 -10.77 18.40 -9.04
C PHE A 346 -9.96 19.70 -8.93
N SER A 347 -10.52 20.74 -8.27
CA SER A 347 -9.82 22.01 -8.14
C SER A 347 -8.49 21.85 -7.43
N SER A 348 -7.47 22.54 -7.93
CA SER A 348 -6.09 22.46 -7.42
C SER A 348 -5.45 21.06 -7.44
N ALA A 349 -6.10 20.08 -8.08
CA ALA A 349 -5.51 18.75 -8.23
C ALA A 349 -4.25 18.78 -9.09
N LEU A 350 -3.26 17.98 -8.74
CA LEU A 350 -1.99 17.90 -9.42
C LEU A 350 -1.80 16.51 -10.05
N PHE A 351 -1.78 16.47 -11.38
CA PHE A 351 -1.52 15.27 -12.17
C PHE A 351 -0.08 15.32 -12.70
N LYS A 352 0.79 14.45 -12.18
CA LYS A 352 2.22 14.40 -12.55
C LYS A 352 2.53 13.38 -13.64
N SER A 353 1.53 12.65 -14.11
CA SER A 353 1.63 11.68 -15.20
C SER A 353 0.38 11.73 -16.05
N GLU A 354 0.07 10.67 -16.78
CA GLU A 354 -1.12 10.60 -17.64
C GLU A 354 -2.41 10.60 -16.83
N ALA A 355 -3.43 11.26 -17.36
CA ALA A 355 -4.76 11.29 -16.74
C ALA A 355 -5.82 10.96 -17.81
N TYR A 356 -6.41 9.77 -17.73
CA TYR A 356 -7.36 9.26 -18.70
C TYR A 356 -8.80 9.37 -18.17
N PHE A 357 -9.56 10.35 -18.71
CA PHE A 357 -10.98 10.55 -18.45
C PHE A 357 -11.85 10.21 -19.67
N ASN A 358 -11.29 9.59 -20.68
CA ASN A 358 -11.99 9.34 -21.93
C ASN A 358 -13.22 8.43 -21.76
N ASN A 359 -14.25 8.69 -22.55
CA ASN A 359 -15.56 8.04 -22.49
C ASN A 359 -16.29 8.20 -21.14
N SER A 360 -15.95 9.23 -20.35
CA SER A 360 -16.56 9.48 -19.04
C SER A 360 -17.81 10.37 -19.16
N GLU A 361 -18.67 10.29 -18.14
CA GLU A 361 -19.90 11.06 -18.05
C GLU A 361 -19.97 11.78 -16.70
N PHE A 362 -20.03 13.11 -16.75
CA PHE A 362 -20.18 13.96 -15.57
C PHE A 362 -21.60 14.49 -15.50
N HIS A 363 -22.32 14.25 -14.40
CA HIS A 363 -23.72 14.61 -14.14
C HIS A 363 -24.74 13.84 -14.99
N THR A 364 -24.73 12.50 -14.90
CA THR A 364 -25.58 11.62 -15.73
C THR A 364 -27.03 11.48 -15.28
N ASP A 365 -27.41 11.90 -14.07
CA ASP A 365 -28.75 11.69 -13.49
C ASP A 365 -29.86 12.53 -14.13
N MET A 366 -29.56 13.16 -15.26
CA MET A 366 -30.50 13.97 -16.04
C MET A 366 -31.44 13.15 -16.94
N LYS A 367 -31.23 11.83 -17.04
CA LYS A 367 -32.11 10.93 -17.82
C LYS A 367 -33.43 10.69 -17.06
N GLY A 368 -34.43 11.51 -17.33
CA GLY A 368 -35.79 11.30 -16.85
C GLY A 368 -36.53 12.54 -16.32
N ARG A 369 -35.91 13.69 -16.31
CA ARG A 369 -36.57 14.95 -15.98
C ARG A 369 -36.86 15.76 -17.25
N GLU A 370 -37.89 15.35 -17.98
CA GLU A 370 -38.61 16.27 -18.90
C GLU A 370 -39.40 17.24 -18.03
N GLY A 371 -38.85 18.40 -17.73
CA GLY A 371 -39.48 19.48 -16.98
C GLY A 371 -38.46 20.57 -16.70
N ASP A 372 -38.87 21.73 -16.24
CA ASP A 372 -38.02 22.87 -15.94
C ASP A 372 -36.86 22.45 -15.03
N ILE A 373 -35.69 22.17 -15.63
CA ILE A 373 -34.49 21.83 -14.93
C ILE A 373 -33.94 23.10 -14.31
N ASP A 374 -33.95 23.16 -12.98
CA ASP A 374 -33.29 24.22 -12.22
C ASP A 374 -31.76 24.06 -12.37
N TRP A 375 -31.20 24.72 -13.37
CA TRP A 375 -29.80 24.64 -13.74
C TRP A 375 -28.86 25.18 -12.65
N ASP A 376 -29.36 26.01 -11.73
CA ASP A 376 -28.60 26.51 -10.58
C ASP A 376 -28.39 25.43 -9.52
N LYS A 377 -29.18 24.34 -9.55
CA LYS A 377 -29.03 23.15 -8.69
C LYS A 377 -28.21 22.03 -9.30
N ILE A 378 -27.86 22.14 -10.58
CA ILE A 378 -26.96 21.17 -11.22
C ILE A 378 -25.56 21.43 -10.71
N GLY A 379 -24.96 20.43 -10.15
CA GLY A 379 -23.60 20.52 -9.67
C GLY A 379 -22.62 20.92 -10.77
N ILE A 380 -21.53 21.54 -10.39
CA ILE A 380 -20.46 21.97 -11.28
C ILE A 380 -19.36 20.91 -11.28
N THR A 381 -18.85 20.58 -12.47
CA THR A 381 -17.59 19.85 -12.60
C THR A 381 -16.44 20.85 -12.58
N LYS A 382 -15.60 20.81 -11.54
CA LYS A 382 -14.54 21.78 -11.32
C LYS A 382 -13.17 21.16 -11.54
N PHE A 383 -12.38 21.77 -12.41
CA PHE A 383 -10.94 21.57 -12.56
C PHE A 383 -10.18 22.89 -12.30
N TRP A 384 -10.75 23.80 -11.53
CA TRP A 384 -10.20 25.12 -11.29
C TRP A 384 -8.79 25.07 -10.72
N GLY A 385 -7.82 25.63 -11.43
CA GLY A 385 -6.41 25.62 -11.05
C GLY A 385 -5.80 24.22 -11.03
N ALA A 386 -6.43 23.22 -11.64
CA ALA A 386 -5.84 21.90 -11.80
C ALA A 386 -4.57 21.97 -12.65
N ASN A 387 -3.58 21.16 -12.31
CA ASN A 387 -2.29 21.21 -12.98
C ASN A 387 -1.91 19.84 -13.54
N PHE A 388 -1.85 19.74 -14.86
CA PHE A 388 -1.45 18.55 -15.61
C PHE A 388 -0.04 18.75 -16.13
N LYS A 389 0.96 18.23 -15.40
CA LYS A 389 2.34 18.49 -15.74
C LYS A 389 3.22 17.24 -15.72
N ASN A 390 4.05 17.16 -16.75
CA ASN A 390 5.13 16.21 -16.84
C ASN A 390 6.26 16.82 -17.68
N LYS A 391 7.50 16.43 -17.40
CA LYS A 391 8.66 16.79 -18.24
C LYS A 391 8.55 16.18 -19.64
N ASP A 392 7.91 15.02 -19.74
CA ASP A 392 7.62 14.33 -20.99
C ASP A 392 6.31 14.89 -21.60
N THR A 393 6.44 15.73 -22.61
CA THR A 393 5.30 16.35 -23.31
C THR A 393 4.54 15.36 -24.21
N SER A 394 4.99 14.12 -24.36
CA SER A 394 4.24 13.07 -25.06
C SER A 394 3.11 12.51 -24.19
N LYS A 395 3.15 12.75 -22.88
CA LYS A 395 2.09 12.38 -21.93
C LYS A 395 0.81 13.18 -22.20
N THR A 396 -0.33 12.62 -21.80
CA THR A 396 -1.65 13.15 -22.13
C THR A 396 -2.57 13.30 -20.93
N ALA A 397 -3.39 14.36 -20.98
CA ALA A 397 -4.63 14.49 -20.22
C ALA A 397 -5.78 14.23 -21.22
N ASP A 398 -6.33 13.03 -21.17
CA ASP A 398 -7.25 12.52 -22.18
C ASP A 398 -8.72 12.60 -21.71
N PHE A 399 -9.46 13.53 -22.30
CA PHE A 399 -10.90 13.72 -22.13
C PHE A 399 -11.66 13.37 -23.42
N CYS A 400 -11.11 12.57 -24.33
CA CYS A 400 -11.78 12.24 -25.57
C CYS A 400 -13.12 11.56 -25.32
N ASP A 401 -14.13 11.90 -26.13
CA ASP A 401 -15.49 11.35 -26.08
C ASP A 401 -16.15 11.46 -24.70
N THR A 402 -15.75 12.44 -23.88
CA THR A 402 -16.27 12.70 -22.54
C THR A 402 -17.50 13.62 -22.61
N TYR A 403 -18.54 13.27 -21.85
CA TYR A 403 -19.78 14.04 -21.75
C TYR A 403 -19.83 14.85 -20.45
N PHE A 404 -19.84 16.16 -20.56
CA PHE A 404 -20.06 17.09 -19.46
C PHE A 404 -21.48 17.64 -19.54
N TYR A 405 -22.39 17.05 -18.79
CA TYR A 405 -23.79 17.46 -18.79
C TYR A 405 -24.04 18.78 -18.03
N GLY A 406 -23.24 19.04 -16.96
CA GLY A 406 -23.28 20.28 -16.20
C GLY A 406 -22.29 21.33 -16.68
N TYR A 407 -22.30 22.49 -16.02
CA TYR A 407 -21.28 23.51 -16.25
C TYR A 407 -19.88 22.98 -15.85
N THR A 408 -18.90 23.16 -16.72
CA THR A 408 -17.56 22.65 -16.49
C THR A 408 -16.54 23.77 -16.41
N ASP A 409 -15.79 23.85 -15.31
CA ASP A 409 -14.88 24.95 -15.03
C ASP A 409 -13.42 24.49 -14.97
N PHE A 410 -12.66 24.81 -16.03
CA PHE A 410 -11.21 24.65 -16.13
C PHE A 410 -10.44 25.96 -15.87
N LYS A 411 -11.08 26.96 -15.29
CA LYS A 411 -10.46 28.27 -15.05
C LYS A 411 -9.10 28.15 -14.36
N GLY A 412 -8.07 28.76 -14.98
CA GLY A 412 -6.72 28.80 -14.44
C GLY A 412 -6.02 27.45 -14.38
N SER A 413 -6.52 26.45 -15.06
CA SER A 413 -5.84 25.16 -15.18
C SER A 413 -4.61 25.27 -16.08
N ILE A 414 -3.62 24.40 -15.84
CA ILE A 414 -2.37 24.37 -16.60
C ILE A 414 -2.19 22.99 -17.21
N PHE A 415 -2.09 22.92 -18.53
CA PHE A 415 -1.81 21.71 -19.29
C PHE A 415 -0.41 21.80 -19.90
N GLU A 416 0.62 21.40 -19.16
CA GLU A 416 1.99 21.28 -19.68
C GLU A 416 2.14 20.07 -20.61
N ILE A 417 1.28 19.06 -20.47
CA ILE A 417 1.14 17.87 -21.33
C ILE A 417 0.03 18.08 -22.36
N SER A 418 -0.15 17.12 -23.28
CA SER A 418 -1.20 17.22 -24.30
C SER A 418 -2.60 17.13 -23.69
N ALA A 419 -3.43 18.12 -23.92
CA ALA A 419 -4.84 18.15 -23.51
C ALA A 419 -5.74 17.69 -24.67
N LEU A 420 -6.35 16.52 -24.57
CA LEU A 420 -7.16 15.93 -25.63
C LEU A 420 -8.64 15.98 -25.25
N PHE A 421 -9.42 16.71 -26.04
CA PHE A 421 -10.89 16.85 -25.90
C PHE A 421 -11.64 16.39 -27.15
N ARG A 422 -11.03 15.54 -27.99
CA ARG A 422 -11.63 15.08 -29.26
C ARG A 422 -13.00 14.45 -29.00
N GLY A 423 -14.02 14.89 -29.76
CA GLY A 423 -15.36 14.32 -29.67
C GLY A 423 -16.08 14.56 -28.34
N SER A 424 -15.48 15.28 -27.39
CA SER A 424 -16.13 15.56 -26.11
C SER A 424 -17.31 16.54 -26.27
N LYS A 425 -18.24 16.52 -25.31
CA LYS A 425 -19.48 17.32 -25.37
C LYS A 425 -19.69 18.10 -24.08
N PHE A 426 -19.67 19.43 -24.19
CA PHE A 426 -20.00 20.36 -23.10
C PHE A 426 -21.43 20.84 -23.26
N MET A 427 -22.37 20.27 -22.52
CA MET A 427 -23.81 20.48 -22.74
C MET A 427 -24.35 21.78 -22.13
N HIS A 428 -23.71 22.31 -21.07
CA HIS A 428 -24.15 23.49 -20.33
C HIS A 428 -23.15 24.62 -20.18
N GLY A 429 -22.22 24.70 -21.09
CA GLY A 429 -21.17 25.69 -21.06
C GLY A 429 -19.87 25.21 -20.40
N SER A 430 -18.80 25.85 -20.80
CA SER A 430 -17.46 25.51 -20.32
C SER A 430 -16.62 26.76 -20.14
N ASN A 431 -15.79 26.76 -19.11
CA ASN A 431 -14.95 27.90 -18.76
C ASN A 431 -13.49 27.50 -18.76
N PHE A 432 -12.76 27.98 -19.75
CA PHE A 432 -11.31 27.86 -19.89
C PHE A 432 -10.62 29.23 -19.65
N TYR A 433 -11.22 30.11 -18.87
CA TYR A 433 -10.67 31.43 -18.57
C TYR A 433 -9.29 31.30 -17.91
N ARG A 434 -8.27 31.96 -18.49
CA ARG A 434 -6.87 31.90 -18.03
C ARG A 434 -6.29 30.49 -17.98
N THR A 435 -6.76 29.57 -18.80
CA THR A 435 -6.20 28.22 -18.90
C THR A 435 -4.95 28.27 -19.80
N GLU A 436 -3.91 27.56 -19.41
CA GLU A 436 -2.68 27.45 -20.17
C GLU A 436 -2.59 26.09 -20.86
N PHE A 437 -2.40 26.08 -22.19
CA PHE A 437 -2.24 24.87 -22.99
C PHE A 437 -0.90 24.85 -23.70
N THR A 438 -0.15 23.76 -23.56
CA THR A 438 1.00 23.49 -24.43
C THR A 438 0.53 22.90 -25.74
N LEU A 439 -0.28 21.86 -25.70
CA LEU A 439 -0.94 21.21 -26.81
C LEU A 439 -2.42 21.03 -26.45
N ALA A 440 -3.33 21.48 -27.31
CA ALA A 440 -4.77 21.33 -27.11
C ALA A 440 -5.42 20.76 -28.36
N ASP A 441 -6.21 19.71 -28.21
CA ASP A 441 -6.93 19.11 -29.32
C ASP A 441 -8.43 19.03 -29.00
N PHE A 442 -9.17 19.97 -29.59
CA PHE A 442 -10.62 20.08 -29.51
C PHE A 442 -11.30 19.60 -30.79
N LYS A 443 -10.65 18.77 -31.59
CA LYS A 443 -11.22 18.27 -32.85
C LYS A 443 -12.55 17.56 -32.62
N GLY A 444 -13.62 18.04 -33.29
CA GLY A 444 -14.95 17.46 -33.17
C GLY A 444 -15.61 17.66 -31.80
N THR A 445 -15.10 18.58 -30.99
CA THR A 445 -15.69 18.93 -29.69
C THR A 445 -16.99 19.72 -29.91
N HIS A 446 -18.03 19.37 -29.17
CA HIS A 446 -19.31 20.09 -29.20
C HIS A 446 -19.45 20.96 -27.95
N PHE A 447 -19.51 22.27 -28.16
CA PHE A 447 -19.72 23.28 -27.11
C PHE A 447 -21.16 23.81 -27.20
N ASN A 448 -21.99 23.47 -26.24
CA ASN A 448 -23.37 23.99 -26.14
C ASN A 448 -23.41 25.08 -25.07
N ARG A 449 -24.22 26.13 -25.29
CA ARG A 449 -24.49 27.25 -24.36
C ARG A 449 -23.28 28.09 -23.94
N GLY A 450 -22.31 28.27 -24.84
CA GLY A 450 -21.20 29.21 -24.66
C GLY A 450 -20.00 28.60 -23.99
N THR A 451 -18.85 28.98 -24.48
CA THR A 451 -17.53 28.58 -24.02
C THR A 451 -16.67 29.79 -23.86
N ASN A 452 -15.89 29.81 -22.79
CA ASN A 452 -15.03 30.94 -22.46
C ASN A 452 -13.56 30.54 -22.50
N PHE A 453 -12.83 30.96 -23.53
CA PHE A 453 -11.37 30.90 -23.63
C PHE A 453 -10.70 32.26 -23.40
N GLN A 454 -11.38 33.22 -22.78
CA GLN A 454 -10.81 34.54 -22.54
C GLN A 454 -9.52 34.45 -21.71
N ASN A 455 -8.52 35.19 -22.16
CA ASN A 455 -7.19 35.26 -21.55
C ASN A 455 -6.48 33.90 -21.42
N SER A 456 -6.93 32.85 -22.10
CA SER A 456 -6.21 31.58 -22.17
C SER A 456 -4.92 31.70 -23.03
N THR A 457 -4.01 30.75 -22.85
CA THR A 457 -2.71 30.74 -23.56
C THR A 457 -2.53 29.42 -24.30
N PHE A 458 -2.20 29.50 -25.59
CA PHE A 458 -1.88 28.35 -26.44
C PHE A 458 -0.43 28.47 -26.89
N SER A 459 0.47 27.59 -26.40
CA SER A 459 1.91 27.76 -26.58
C SER A 459 2.49 27.08 -27.82
N ARG A 460 1.92 25.92 -28.25
CA ARG A 460 2.47 25.13 -29.36
C ARG A 460 1.43 24.73 -30.40
N GLN A 461 0.35 24.08 -29.99
CA GLN A 461 -0.68 23.56 -30.89
C GLN A 461 -2.07 23.75 -30.30
N ALA A 462 -3.03 24.09 -31.17
CA ALA A 462 -4.43 24.03 -30.84
C ALA A 462 -5.24 23.67 -32.10
N HIS A 463 -5.99 22.57 -32.04
CA HIS A 463 -6.81 22.09 -33.13
C HIS A 463 -8.30 22.19 -32.75
N PHE A 464 -9.03 22.98 -33.52
CA PHE A 464 -10.48 23.20 -33.35
C PHE A 464 -11.28 22.74 -34.56
N VAL A 465 -10.70 21.90 -35.42
CA VAL A 465 -11.33 21.39 -36.63
C VAL A 465 -12.59 20.59 -36.30
N TYR A 466 -13.67 20.86 -36.99
CA TYR A 466 -15.00 20.27 -36.77
C TYR A 466 -15.56 20.49 -35.34
N SER A 467 -15.04 21.49 -34.63
CA SER A 467 -15.65 21.92 -33.35
C SER A 467 -16.91 22.74 -33.60
N GLU A 468 -17.92 22.52 -32.79
CA GLU A 468 -19.20 23.23 -32.91
C GLU A 468 -19.46 24.14 -31.69
N GLY A 469 -20.20 25.22 -31.87
CA GLY A 469 -20.63 26.08 -30.76
C GLY A 469 -19.63 27.15 -30.31
N LEU A 470 -18.49 27.28 -30.95
CA LEU A 470 -17.52 28.35 -30.69
C LEU A 470 -17.89 29.65 -31.44
N LEU A 471 -19.04 30.22 -31.08
CA LEU A 471 -19.57 31.38 -31.73
C LEU A 471 -19.44 32.61 -30.85
N GLY A 472 -18.93 33.71 -31.43
CA GLY A 472 -18.92 35.03 -30.81
C GLY A 472 -17.53 35.60 -30.54
N TYR A 473 -17.44 36.92 -30.64
CA TYR A 473 -16.26 37.72 -30.42
C TYR A 473 -15.64 37.49 -29.03
N GLU A 474 -16.47 37.27 -28.02
CA GLU A 474 -16.02 37.20 -26.65
C GLU A 474 -15.34 35.86 -26.29
N THR A 475 -15.54 34.79 -27.07
CA THR A 475 -15.04 33.43 -26.77
C THR A 475 -13.52 33.42 -26.55
N PHE A 476 -12.77 34.13 -27.39
CA PHE A 476 -11.31 34.19 -27.36
C PHE A 476 -10.76 35.56 -26.96
N LEU A 477 -11.56 36.45 -26.38
CA LEU A 477 -11.11 37.78 -25.99
C LEU A 477 -9.89 37.74 -25.09
N GLY A 478 -8.77 38.31 -25.55
CA GLY A 478 -7.50 38.31 -24.85
C GLY A 478 -6.78 36.96 -24.79
N ALA A 479 -7.29 35.91 -25.44
CA ALA A 479 -6.56 34.66 -25.59
C ALA A 479 -5.25 34.89 -26.34
N THR A 480 -4.19 34.18 -26.00
CA THR A 480 -2.86 34.36 -26.58
C THR A 480 -2.39 33.07 -27.27
N PHE A 481 -1.89 33.24 -28.48
CA PHE A 481 -1.31 32.17 -29.31
C PHE A 481 0.16 32.46 -29.59
N SER A 482 1.04 31.44 -29.50
CA SER A 482 2.43 31.59 -29.91
C SER A 482 2.54 31.70 -31.40
N TYR A 483 3.36 32.64 -31.92
CA TYR A 483 3.60 32.80 -33.35
C TYR A 483 4.20 31.54 -34.00
N SER A 484 5.03 30.80 -33.28
CA SER A 484 5.68 29.57 -33.76
C SER A 484 4.79 28.32 -33.63
N GLY A 485 3.54 28.47 -33.13
CA GLY A 485 2.64 27.34 -32.90
C GLY A 485 1.97 26.86 -34.20
N ASN A 486 1.44 25.65 -34.16
CA ASN A 486 0.62 25.07 -35.20
C ASN A 486 -0.85 25.09 -34.76
N TYR A 487 -1.67 25.86 -35.44
CA TYR A 487 -3.07 26.10 -35.07
C TYR A 487 -3.98 25.82 -36.26
N ASP A 488 -5.12 25.22 -35.97
CA ASP A 488 -6.08 24.79 -36.96
C ASP A 488 -7.50 25.17 -36.48
N PHE A 489 -8.10 26.12 -37.19
CA PHE A 489 -9.37 26.72 -36.83
C PHE A 489 -10.37 26.52 -37.95
N ASP A 490 -11.39 25.70 -37.73
CA ASP A 490 -12.50 25.52 -38.63
C ASP A 490 -13.77 26.09 -37.97
N LEU A 491 -14.58 26.82 -38.74
CA LEU A 491 -15.85 27.40 -38.29
C LEU A 491 -15.79 28.45 -37.14
N ILE A 492 -14.59 28.90 -36.78
CA ILE A 492 -14.39 29.98 -35.80
C ILE A 492 -14.31 31.32 -36.53
N PRO A 493 -14.94 32.40 -36.02
CA PRO A 493 -14.75 33.74 -36.57
C PRO A 493 -13.27 34.14 -36.48
N LEU A 494 -12.63 34.32 -37.63
CA LEU A 494 -11.20 34.61 -37.71
C LEU A 494 -10.95 36.07 -38.05
N GLY A 495 -9.98 36.69 -37.35
CA GLY A 495 -9.42 37.98 -37.65
C GLY A 495 -8.09 37.87 -38.36
N HIS A 496 -7.79 38.86 -39.24
CA HIS A 496 -6.51 38.95 -39.91
C HIS A 496 -5.45 39.60 -38.99
N ILE A 497 -4.28 38.97 -38.91
CA ILE A 497 -3.07 39.56 -38.32
C ILE A 497 -2.15 39.88 -39.45
N GLN A 498 -1.88 41.17 -39.70
CA GLN A 498 -0.82 41.60 -40.60
C GLN A 498 0.53 41.38 -39.93
N LYS A 499 1.43 40.69 -40.59
CA LYS A 499 2.84 40.65 -40.22
C LYS A 499 3.44 42.05 -40.30
N ASP A 500 4.26 42.42 -39.34
CA ASP A 500 5.06 43.62 -39.39
C ASP A 500 6.03 43.54 -40.58
N VAL A 501 6.34 44.69 -41.19
CA VAL A 501 6.85 44.97 -42.54
C VAL A 501 8.13 44.22 -42.97
N ASN A 502 8.67 43.30 -42.20
CA ASN A 502 9.94 42.61 -42.51
C ASN A 502 9.84 41.08 -42.68
N PHE A 503 8.69 40.51 -42.71
CA PHE A 503 8.50 39.08 -42.94
C PHE A 503 7.48 38.83 -44.06
N ASP A 504 7.76 37.86 -44.91
CA ASP A 504 6.98 37.49 -46.10
C ASP A 504 5.45 37.60 -45.99
N ASP A 505 4.80 37.87 -47.14
CA ASP A 505 3.40 38.22 -47.35
C ASP A 505 2.29 37.25 -46.83
N ASP A 506 2.58 36.34 -45.92
CA ASP A 506 1.58 35.41 -45.39
C ASP A 506 0.77 36.02 -44.24
N CYS A 507 -0.48 36.37 -44.52
CA CYS A 507 -1.48 36.65 -43.48
C CYS A 507 -1.89 35.39 -42.74
N MET A 508 -1.61 35.32 -41.45
CA MET A 508 -2.12 34.26 -40.60
C MET A 508 -3.50 34.63 -40.00
N LEU A 509 -4.40 33.64 -39.94
CA LEU A 509 -5.73 33.80 -39.38
C LEU A 509 -5.75 33.27 -37.96
N TYR A 510 -6.26 34.06 -37.03
CA TYR A 510 -6.44 33.69 -35.62
C TYR A 510 -7.86 34.07 -35.15
N PRO A 511 -8.38 33.44 -34.07
CA PRO A 511 -9.69 33.80 -33.53
C PRO A 511 -9.80 35.29 -33.21
N ILE A 512 -10.96 35.87 -33.55
CA ILE A 512 -11.23 37.30 -33.31
C ILE A 512 -11.06 37.64 -31.81
N GLY A 513 -10.38 38.76 -31.52
CA GLY A 513 -10.12 39.21 -30.14
C GLY A 513 -8.90 38.60 -29.50
N SER A 514 -8.26 37.61 -30.13
CA SER A 514 -7.04 36.99 -29.62
C SER A 514 -5.79 37.84 -29.85
N ARG A 515 -4.66 37.42 -29.25
CA ARG A 515 -3.34 38.06 -29.35
C ARG A 515 -2.31 37.01 -29.73
N VAL A 516 -1.30 37.41 -30.46
CA VAL A 516 -0.18 36.54 -30.83
C VAL A 516 1.11 37.05 -30.16
N TYR A 517 1.94 36.17 -29.68
CA TYR A 517 3.24 36.49 -29.12
C TYR A 517 4.36 35.69 -29.82
N ILE A 518 5.54 36.32 -30.00
CA ILE A 518 6.66 35.72 -30.71
C ILE A 518 7.48 34.83 -29.79
N ASP A 519 7.66 35.23 -28.54
CA ASP A 519 8.30 34.45 -27.47
C ASP A 519 7.71 34.84 -26.10
N LYS A 520 8.22 34.25 -25.02
CA LYS A 520 7.77 34.57 -23.67
C LYS A 520 7.93 36.03 -23.26
N ASN A 521 8.82 36.77 -23.95
CA ASN A 521 9.13 38.18 -23.71
C ASN A 521 8.81 39.09 -24.92
N GLY A 522 8.26 38.53 -26.00
CA GLY A 522 8.15 39.17 -27.29
C GLY A 522 6.98 40.10 -27.50
N THR A 523 7.01 40.81 -28.61
CA THR A 523 6.01 41.77 -29.03
C THR A 523 4.66 41.07 -29.26
N ARG A 524 3.61 41.54 -28.60
CA ARG A 524 2.24 41.01 -28.75
C ARG A 524 1.58 41.70 -29.95
N ILE A 525 1.13 40.90 -30.89
CA ILE A 525 0.34 41.36 -32.04
C ILE A 525 -1.14 41.03 -31.75
N TYR A 526 -2.01 41.96 -32.05
CA TYR A 526 -3.45 41.82 -31.78
C TYR A 526 -4.20 41.50 -33.07
N SER A 527 -5.13 40.53 -33.01
CA SER A 527 -6.10 40.35 -34.07
C SER A 527 -7.13 41.49 -34.03
N SER A 528 -7.32 42.17 -35.12
CA SER A 528 -8.40 43.15 -35.26
C SER A 528 -9.73 42.42 -35.46
N PRO A 529 -10.86 42.92 -34.88
CA PRO A 529 -12.17 42.43 -35.31
C PRO A 529 -12.31 42.71 -36.81
N ALA A 530 -12.86 41.74 -37.55
CA ALA A 530 -13.26 42.00 -38.93
C ALA A 530 -14.17 43.23 -38.90
N ARG A 531 -13.81 44.29 -39.65
CA ARG A 531 -14.72 45.42 -39.85
C ARG A 531 -15.96 44.85 -40.55
N ALA A 532 -17.13 44.99 -39.89
CA ALA A 532 -18.43 44.65 -40.47
C ALA A 532 -18.65 45.35 -41.80
#